data_e239e44a28f27a0f91cc2e8a2ebb251f
#
_entry.id   e239e44a28f27a0f91cc2e8a2ebb251f
#
_cell.length_a   1.000
_cell.length_b   1.000
_cell.length_c   1.000
_cell.angle_alpha   90.00
_cell.angle_beta   90.00
_cell.angle_gamma   90.00
#
_symmetry.space_group_name_H-M   'P 1'
#
loop_
_entity.id
_entity.type
_entity.pdbx_description
1 polymer ?
#
loop_
_entity_poly.entity_id
_entity_poly.type
_entity_poly.pdbx_seq_one_letter_code
_entity_poly.pdbx_strand_id
1 'polypeptide(L)'
;MKLSELMANVTPSAKYTGWVTNDDMVFAIDVAPAAATATKTSEYAVVQMGIAGLDANLNPVTSDKTYIRAGKSTQKTGTQRTFTATGDRYIGDEAQDYCLSNKIKYGTGNAVVTNYVYFNILTGVGEKGQVTIVVKNDGSGNSG
;
A
#
# COMPACT_ATOMS: atom_id res chain seq x y z
N MET A 1 -8.58 -9.02 -7.06
CA MET A 1 -8.09 -10.35 -6.60
C MET A 1 -7.95 -10.33 -5.09
N LYS A 2 -8.46 -11.32 -4.42
CA LYS A 2 -8.29 -11.45 -2.96
C LYS A 2 -6.88 -11.89 -2.64
N LEU A 3 -6.33 -11.39 -1.53
CA LEU A 3 -4.99 -11.76 -1.08
C LEU A 3 -4.87 -13.27 -0.83
N SER A 4 -5.92 -13.89 -0.28
CA SER A 4 -5.94 -15.34 -0.06
C SER A 4 -5.81 -16.15 -1.35
N GLU A 5 -6.39 -15.67 -2.44
CA GLU A 5 -6.27 -16.30 -3.77
C GLU A 5 -4.86 -16.20 -4.31
N LEU A 6 -4.21 -15.04 -4.16
CA LEU A 6 -2.83 -14.85 -4.59
C LEU A 6 -1.89 -15.78 -3.83
N MET A 7 -2.08 -15.92 -2.53
CA MET A 7 -1.18 -16.68 -1.67
C MET A 7 -1.46 -18.19 -1.64
N ALA A 8 -2.53 -18.65 -2.28
CA ALA A 8 -2.94 -20.06 -2.21
C ALA A 8 -1.88 -21.03 -2.71
N ASN A 9 -1.08 -20.64 -3.73
CA ASN A 9 -0.05 -21.50 -4.32
C ASN A 9 1.36 -20.93 -4.12
N VAL A 10 1.55 -20.03 -3.16
CA VAL A 10 2.83 -19.38 -2.90
C VAL A 10 3.38 -19.87 -1.58
N THR A 11 4.65 -20.28 -1.57
CA THR A 11 5.36 -20.69 -0.37
C THR A 11 6.56 -19.77 -0.17
N PRO A 12 6.44 -18.71 0.63
CA PRO A 12 7.56 -17.81 0.92
C PRO A 12 8.66 -18.51 1.70
N SER A 13 9.91 -18.11 1.46
CA SER A 13 11.07 -18.64 2.19
C SER A 13 11.86 -17.49 2.80
N ALA A 14 11.97 -17.46 4.12
CA ALA A 14 12.74 -16.45 4.85
C ALA A 14 14.25 -16.51 4.56
N LYS A 15 14.70 -17.58 3.91
CA LYS A 15 16.11 -17.78 3.53
C LYS A 15 16.40 -17.36 2.10
N TYR A 16 15.42 -16.80 1.39
CA TYR A 16 15.62 -16.36 0.02
C TYR A 16 16.75 -15.33 -0.08
N THR A 17 17.64 -15.52 -1.04
CA THR A 17 18.68 -14.56 -1.39
C THR A 17 18.61 -14.26 -2.88
N GLY A 18 18.65 -12.98 -3.25
CA GLY A 18 18.59 -12.56 -4.63
C GLY A 18 18.02 -11.16 -4.78
N TRP A 19 17.85 -10.76 -6.02
CA TRP A 19 17.30 -9.45 -6.35
C TRP A 19 15.80 -9.43 -6.11
N VAL A 20 15.30 -8.25 -5.69
CA VAL A 20 13.89 -7.98 -5.50
C VAL A 20 13.45 -6.94 -6.53
N THR A 21 12.38 -7.26 -7.25
CA THR A 21 11.77 -6.33 -8.21
C THR A 21 10.43 -5.83 -7.67
N ASN A 22 9.84 -4.85 -8.35
CA ASN A 22 8.54 -4.34 -7.95
C ASN A 22 7.43 -5.41 -8.02
N ASP A 23 7.57 -6.37 -8.93
CA ASP A 23 6.61 -7.48 -9.07
C ASP A 23 6.68 -8.48 -7.91
N ASP A 24 7.78 -8.49 -7.17
CA ASP A 24 7.95 -9.37 -6.01
C ASP A 24 7.28 -8.81 -4.74
N MET A 25 6.83 -7.57 -4.78
CA MET A 25 6.18 -6.92 -3.64
C MET A 25 4.67 -6.96 -3.81
N VAL A 26 3.97 -7.26 -2.73
CA VAL A 26 2.51 -7.33 -2.70
C VAL A 26 1.97 -6.25 -1.79
N PHE A 27 1.11 -5.40 -2.34
CA PHE A 27 0.37 -4.40 -1.58
C PHE A 27 -1.11 -4.74 -1.65
N ALA A 28 -1.72 -4.93 -0.49
CA ALA A 28 -3.14 -5.25 -0.38
C ALA A 28 -3.79 -4.34 0.66
N ILE A 29 -5.03 -3.98 0.40
CA ILE A 29 -5.84 -3.14 1.29
C ILE A 29 -7.07 -3.90 1.74
N ASP A 30 -7.55 -3.58 2.93
CA ASP A 30 -8.79 -4.11 3.48
C ASP A 30 -9.98 -3.39 2.86
N VAL A 31 -10.78 -4.08 2.08
CA VAL A 31 -11.95 -3.51 1.40
C VAL A 31 -13.23 -3.59 2.23
N ALA A 32 -13.14 -4.14 3.44
CA ALA A 32 -14.27 -4.25 4.37
C ALA A 32 -13.83 -3.99 5.82
N PRO A 33 -13.22 -2.83 6.13
CA PRO A 33 -12.64 -2.58 7.45
C PRO A 33 -13.67 -2.59 8.58
N ALA A 34 -14.91 -2.22 8.30
CA ALA A 34 -16.00 -2.19 9.31
C ALA A 34 -16.56 -3.58 9.61
N ALA A 35 -16.16 -4.61 8.85
CA ALA A 35 -16.67 -5.97 9.01
C ALA A 35 -15.84 -6.80 10.00
N ALA A 36 -14.73 -6.28 10.53
CA ALA A 36 -13.85 -6.99 11.43
C ALA A 36 -14.49 -7.16 12.81
N THR A 37 -15.25 -8.24 12.98
CA THR A 37 -15.87 -8.65 14.24
C THR A 37 -15.52 -10.11 14.52
N ALA A 38 -15.99 -10.65 15.64
CA ALA A 38 -15.76 -12.06 15.98
C ALA A 38 -16.31 -13.05 14.94
N THR A 39 -17.32 -12.65 14.16
CA THR A 39 -17.95 -13.49 13.13
C THR A 39 -17.62 -13.08 11.70
N LYS A 40 -16.97 -11.94 11.51
CA LYS A 40 -16.58 -11.43 10.19
C LYS A 40 -15.09 -11.12 10.18
N THR A 41 -14.41 -11.57 9.15
CA THR A 41 -13.00 -11.27 8.94
C THR A 41 -12.83 -10.14 7.92
N SER A 42 -11.79 -9.36 8.09
CA SER A 42 -11.40 -8.36 7.09
C SER A 42 -11.05 -9.04 5.77
N GLU A 43 -11.42 -8.39 4.66
CA GLU A 43 -11.10 -8.87 3.33
C GLU A 43 -10.01 -7.99 2.72
N TYR A 44 -8.89 -8.61 2.37
CA TYR A 44 -7.79 -7.92 1.71
C TYR A 44 -7.83 -8.18 0.21
N ALA A 45 -7.80 -7.10 -0.56
CA ALA A 45 -7.73 -7.15 -2.03
C ALA A 45 -6.38 -6.63 -2.49
N VAL A 46 -5.74 -7.35 -3.41
CA VAL A 46 -4.44 -7.00 -3.95
C VAL A 46 -4.56 -5.85 -4.93
N VAL A 47 -3.73 -4.82 -4.77
CA VAL A 47 -3.65 -3.67 -5.66
C VAL A 47 -2.73 -4.04 -6.83
N GLN A 48 -3.30 -4.58 -7.90
CA GLN A 48 -2.51 -5.04 -9.04
C GLN A 48 -3.19 -4.85 -10.42
N MET A 49 -4.48 -5.13 -10.52
CA MET A 49 -5.16 -5.10 -11.83
C MET A 49 -5.21 -3.68 -12.38
N GLY A 50 -4.69 -3.49 -13.58
CA GLY A 50 -4.63 -2.18 -14.23
C GLY A 50 -3.60 -1.24 -13.65
N ILE A 51 -2.86 -1.65 -12.62
CA ILE A 51 -1.86 -0.81 -11.97
C ILE A 51 -0.54 -0.92 -12.73
N ALA A 52 -0.10 0.20 -13.31
CA ALA A 52 1.14 0.26 -14.06
C ALA A 52 2.36 0.48 -13.17
N GLY A 53 2.18 1.10 -12.00
CA GLY A 53 3.26 1.34 -11.07
C GLY A 53 2.78 1.55 -9.65
N LEU A 54 3.56 1.06 -8.70
CA LEU A 54 3.37 1.28 -7.28
C LEU A 54 4.66 1.84 -6.71
N ASP A 55 4.60 3.05 -6.19
CA ASP A 55 5.72 3.70 -5.52
C ASP A 55 5.54 3.59 -4.02
N ALA A 56 6.44 2.85 -3.37
CA ALA A 56 6.45 2.65 -1.94
C ALA A 56 7.53 3.55 -1.32
N ASN A 57 7.12 4.71 -0.86
CA ASN A 57 8.02 5.75 -0.38
C ASN A 57 8.05 5.79 1.15
N LEU A 58 9.23 6.03 1.72
CA LEU A 58 9.39 6.15 3.16
C LEU A 58 9.33 7.60 3.66
N ASN A 59 9.56 8.57 2.78
CA ASN A 59 9.52 10.01 3.10
C ASN A 59 10.20 10.33 4.43
N PRO A 60 11.53 10.11 4.56
CA PRO A 60 12.22 10.34 5.82
C PRO A 60 12.22 11.82 6.17
N VAL A 61 12.02 12.13 7.43
CA VAL A 61 12.14 13.48 7.97
C VAL A 61 13.50 13.59 8.64
N THR A 62 14.31 14.54 8.19
CA THR A 62 15.65 14.74 8.70
C THR A 62 15.81 16.14 9.27
N SER A 63 16.71 16.28 10.22
CA SER A 63 17.11 17.56 10.79
C SER A 63 18.63 17.69 10.73
N ASP A 64 19.10 18.80 10.18
CA ASP A 64 20.52 19.07 10.02
C ASP A 64 20.99 20.15 11.00
N LYS A 65 22.16 19.92 11.60
CA LYS A 65 22.81 20.90 12.46
C LYS A 65 24.27 21.00 12.08
N THR A 66 24.80 22.22 12.16
CA THR A 66 26.22 22.47 11.95
C THR A 66 26.85 22.80 13.31
N TYR A 67 27.83 21.99 13.73
CA TYR A 67 28.50 22.12 14.98
C TYR A 67 29.88 22.79 14.78
N ILE A 68 30.32 23.54 15.78
CA ILE A 68 31.64 24.15 15.74
C ILE A 68 32.69 23.06 15.68
N ARG A 69 33.60 23.12 14.68
CA ARG A 69 34.74 22.20 14.46
C ARG A 69 34.34 20.75 14.13
N ALA A 70 33.05 20.43 14.10
CA ALA A 70 32.60 19.07 13.81
C ALA A 70 31.85 18.95 12.46
N GLY A 71 31.57 20.08 11.81
CA GLY A 71 30.85 20.08 10.53
C GLY A 71 29.35 19.82 10.66
N LYS A 72 28.75 19.46 9.55
CA LYS A 72 27.29 19.22 9.46
C LYS A 72 26.93 17.82 9.94
N SER A 73 25.92 17.73 10.79
CA SER A 73 25.37 16.46 11.27
C SER A 73 23.90 16.36 10.86
N THR A 74 23.50 15.20 10.32
CA THR A 74 22.14 14.91 9.91
C THR A 74 21.51 13.87 10.83
N GLN A 75 20.34 14.16 11.37
CA GLN A 75 19.57 13.24 12.21
C GLN A 75 18.22 12.95 11.56
N LYS A 76 17.84 11.70 11.55
CA LYS A 76 16.53 11.28 11.09
C LYS A 76 15.55 11.37 12.26
N THR A 77 14.49 12.18 12.13
CA THR A 77 13.52 12.40 13.18
C THR A 77 12.20 11.68 12.96
N GLY A 78 11.94 11.17 11.76
CA GLY A 78 10.70 10.47 11.50
C GLY A 78 10.64 9.86 10.11
N THR A 79 9.54 9.13 9.85
CA THR A 79 9.26 8.48 8.57
C THR A 79 7.77 8.55 8.31
N GLN A 80 7.39 8.94 7.10
CA GLN A 80 6.00 8.89 6.66
C GLN A 80 5.87 7.91 5.49
N ARG A 81 5.36 6.72 5.75
CA ARG A 81 5.18 5.70 4.73
C ARG A 81 4.04 6.08 3.80
N THR A 82 4.31 6.16 2.50
CA THR A 82 3.29 6.43 1.49
C THR A 82 3.37 5.40 0.37
N PHE A 83 2.20 5.08 -0.19
CA PHE A 83 2.08 4.22 -1.36
C PHE A 83 1.31 4.97 -2.43
N THR A 84 1.90 5.10 -3.60
CA THR A 84 1.26 5.74 -4.74
C THR A 84 1.08 4.73 -5.85
N ALA A 85 -0.18 4.43 -6.18
CA ALA A 85 -0.52 3.52 -7.27
C ALA A 85 -1.02 4.33 -8.46
N THR A 86 -0.46 4.07 -9.62
CA THR A 86 -0.88 4.68 -10.87
C THR A 86 -1.22 3.59 -11.88
N GLY A 87 -2.23 3.84 -12.69
CA GLY A 87 -2.67 2.85 -13.66
C GLY A 87 -3.99 3.25 -14.30
N ASP A 88 -4.62 2.26 -14.92
CA ASP A 88 -5.87 2.44 -15.64
C ASP A 88 -7.03 1.89 -14.82
N ARG A 89 -8.19 2.53 -14.97
CA ARG A 89 -9.40 2.09 -14.27
C ARG A 89 -9.91 0.77 -14.88
N TYR A 90 -10.02 -0.24 -14.05
CA TYR A 90 -10.63 -1.52 -14.40
C TYR A 90 -11.80 -1.78 -13.45
N ILE A 91 -13.00 -1.78 -14.00
CA ILE A 91 -14.24 -2.05 -13.23
C ILE A 91 -14.34 -3.55 -13.00
N GLY A 92 -14.61 -3.93 -11.75
CA GLY A 92 -14.65 -5.33 -11.34
C GLY A 92 -13.47 -5.75 -10.48
N ASP A 93 -12.40 -4.95 -10.44
CA ASP A 93 -11.30 -5.19 -9.50
C ASP A 93 -11.69 -4.69 -8.10
N GLU A 94 -11.62 -5.56 -7.11
CA GLU A 94 -12.09 -5.26 -5.75
C GLU A 94 -11.39 -4.06 -5.13
N ALA A 95 -10.06 -3.99 -5.27
CA ALA A 95 -9.27 -2.90 -4.69
C ALA A 95 -9.60 -1.56 -5.36
N GLN A 96 -9.65 -1.52 -6.68
CA GLN A 96 -9.99 -0.30 -7.41
C GLN A 96 -11.44 0.14 -7.14
N ASP A 97 -12.37 -0.80 -7.14
CA ASP A 97 -13.78 -0.49 -6.90
C ASP A 97 -13.99 0.08 -5.50
N TYR A 98 -13.27 -0.43 -4.51
CA TYR A 98 -13.31 0.13 -3.16
C TYR A 98 -12.72 1.53 -3.10
N CYS A 99 -11.50 1.73 -3.62
CA CYS A 99 -10.81 3.02 -3.56
C CYS A 99 -11.55 4.11 -4.35
N LEU A 100 -12.21 3.75 -5.44
CA LEU A 100 -12.92 4.70 -6.29
C LEU A 100 -14.43 4.74 -6.02
N SER A 101 -14.87 4.13 -4.93
CA SER A 101 -16.25 4.27 -4.48
C SER A 101 -16.53 5.70 -4.00
N ASN A 102 -17.79 6.11 -4.05
CA ASN A 102 -18.17 7.45 -3.60
C ASN A 102 -17.83 7.70 -2.13
N LYS A 103 -17.90 6.66 -1.30
CA LYS A 103 -17.52 6.74 0.12
C LYS A 103 -16.07 7.19 0.29
N ILE A 104 -15.17 6.68 -0.53
CA ILE A 104 -13.74 7.00 -0.45
C ILE A 104 -13.40 8.28 -1.19
N LYS A 105 -13.97 8.49 -2.40
CA LYS A 105 -13.67 9.69 -3.21
C LYS A 105 -14.06 10.98 -2.51
N TYR A 106 -15.17 10.97 -1.79
CA TYR A 106 -15.73 12.16 -1.14
C TYR A 106 -15.70 12.08 0.38
N GLY A 107 -15.23 10.98 0.94
CA GLY A 107 -15.17 10.78 2.38
C GLY A 107 -14.02 11.53 3.04
N THR A 108 -14.14 11.71 4.34
CA THR A 108 -13.15 12.36 5.19
C THR A 108 -13.01 11.59 6.50
N GLY A 109 -11.93 11.87 7.24
CA GLY A 109 -11.72 11.27 8.55
C GLY A 109 -11.61 9.75 8.50
N ASN A 110 -12.32 9.08 9.38
CA ASN A 110 -12.26 7.62 9.49
C ASN A 110 -12.90 6.87 8.30
N ALA A 111 -13.70 7.55 7.50
CA ALA A 111 -14.33 6.93 6.34
C ALA A 111 -13.33 6.49 5.27
N VAL A 112 -12.18 7.14 5.20
CA VAL A 112 -11.14 6.86 4.21
C VAL A 112 -9.94 6.12 4.81
N VAL A 113 -10.02 5.70 6.06
CA VAL A 113 -8.96 4.92 6.72
C VAL A 113 -9.25 3.43 6.59
N THR A 114 -8.26 2.67 6.19
CA THR A 114 -8.36 1.22 6.11
C THR A 114 -7.05 0.57 6.53
N ASN A 115 -7.06 -0.74 6.65
CA ASN A 115 -5.87 -1.52 6.95
C ASN A 115 -5.14 -1.90 5.68
N TYR A 116 -3.82 -2.04 5.74
CA TYR A 116 -3.04 -2.50 4.61
C TYR A 116 -2.02 -3.55 5.04
N VAL A 117 -1.55 -4.31 4.08
CA VAL A 117 -0.37 -5.16 4.20
C VAL A 117 0.52 -4.91 2.99
N TYR A 118 1.82 -4.86 3.22
CA TYR A 118 2.83 -4.70 2.18
C TYR A 118 3.99 -5.63 2.50
N PHE A 119 4.25 -6.60 1.65
CA PHE A 119 5.25 -7.62 1.93
C PHE A 119 5.91 -8.14 0.66
N ASN A 120 7.06 -8.79 0.85
CA ASN A 120 7.77 -9.47 -0.23
C ASN A 120 7.22 -10.89 -0.37
N ILE A 121 6.72 -11.21 -1.56
CA ILE A 121 6.13 -12.54 -1.82
C ILE A 121 7.16 -13.67 -1.76
N LEU A 122 8.44 -13.34 -1.98
CA LEU A 122 9.52 -14.33 -1.96
C LEU A 122 9.93 -14.74 -0.54
N THR A 123 9.93 -13.79 0.40
CA THR A 123 10.35 -14.03 1.78
C THR A 123 9.18 -14.10 2.76
N GLY A 124 8.03 -13.56 2.42
CA GLY A 124 6.88 -13.43 3.31
C GLY A 124 7.04 -12.34 4.38
N VAL A 125 8.11 -11.57 4.33
CA VAL A 125 8.39 -10.52 5.31
C VAL A 125 7.90 -9.19 4.80
N GLY A 126 7.27 -8.41 5.67
CA GLY A 126 6.76 -7.10 5.30
C GLY A 126 6.16 -6.36 6.48
N GLU A 127 5.24 -5.46 6.18
CA GLU A 127 4.63 -4.59 7.17
C GLU A 127 3.12 -4.56 7.00
N LYS A 128 2.44 -4.16 8.07
CA LYS A 128 0.99 -3.96 8.08
C LYS A 128 0.65 -2.77 8.97
N GLY A 129 -0.50 -2.19 8.75
CA GLY A 129 -0.95 -1.06 9.56
C GLY A 129 -2.20 -0.44 8.98
N GLN A 130 -2.42 0.81 9.33
CA GLN A 130 -3.52 1.61 8.81
C GLN A 130 -3.01 2.62 7.79
N VAL A 131 -3.83 2.90 6.79
CA VAL A 131 -3.52 3.85 5.73
C VAL A 131 -4.75 4.70 5.44
N THR A 132 -4.51 5.96 5.11
CA THR A 132 -5.55 6.87 4.64
C THR A 132 -5.53 6.90 3.13
N ILE A 133 -6.68 6.66 2.51
CA ILE A 133 -6.80 6.65 1.05
C ILE A 133 -7.10 8.05 0.55
N VAL A 134 -6.27 8.54 -0.35
CA VAL A 134 -6.46 9.83 -1.03
C VAL A 134 -6.56 9.57 -2.53
N VAL A 135 -7.71 9.90 -3.12
CA VAL A 135 -7.96 9.70 -4.54
C VAL A 135 -7.74 11.02 -5.25
N LYS A 136 -6.79 11.06 -6.19
CA LYS A 136 -6.43 12.26 -6.92
C LYS A 136 -7.25 12.46 -8.20
N ASN A 137 -7.70 11.38 -8.81
CA ASN A 137 -8.58 11.42 -9.98
C ASN A 137 -9.45 10.18 -10.02
N ASP A 138 -10.47 10.19 -10.85
CA ASP A 138 -11.46 9.10 -10.92
C ASP A 138 -11.10 7.99 -11.91
N GLY A 139 -9.93 8.05 -12.51
CA GLY A 139 -9.50 7.09 -13.51
C GLY A 139 -10.06 7.30 -14.91
N SER A 140 -10.77 8.39 -15.15
CA SER A 140 -11.36 8.69 -16.46
C SER A 140 -10.37 9.25 -17.48
N GLY A 141 -9.11 9.45 -17.07
CA GLY A 141 -8.08 9.99 -17.96
C GLY A 141 -7.45 9.00 -18.92
N ASN A 142 -7.87 7.74 -18.89
CA ASN A 142 -7.37 6.73 -19.82
C ASN A 142 -7.89 7.00 -21.23
N SER A 143 -6.98 7.22 -22.15
CA SER A 143 -7.29 7.53 -23.55
C SER A 143 -7.45 6.31 -24.44
N GLY A 144 -7.34 5.15 -23.88
CA GLY A 144 -7.46 3.89 -24.61
C GLY A 144 -8.86 3.57 -25.04
#